data_c6644b067662282be0932f31bc193f9c
#
_entry.id   c6644b067662282be0932f31bc193f9c
#
_cell.length_a   1.000
_cell.length_b   1.000
_cell.length_c   1.000
_cell.angle_alpha   90.00
_cell.angle_beta   90.00
_cell.angle_gamma   90.00
#
_symmetry.space_group_name_H-M   'P 1'
#
loop_
_entity.id
_entity.type
_entity.pdbx_description
1 polymer ?
#
loop_
_entity_poly.entity_id
_entity_poly.type
_entity_poly.pdbx_seq_one_letter_code
_entity_poly.pdbx_strand_id
1 'polypeptide(L)'
;MKTVFSPAASAALIFGAATLAGWPVRAEPNRVTFPENLDQLVHYTTVRRGNVTEHMLTSPEAIAAVKDGKPVPNGTHFVLADHRDGKLYRYFVMQKGDGWDADYDDRRRTGNWQFQWFWPDKTINLNENTNRCQSCHRSQAGSEYLYTGYRLPRFSGTPIE
;
A
#
# COMPACT_ATOMS: atom_id res chain seq x y z
N MET A 1 20.03 -52.38 -65.31
CA MET A 1 20.48 -51.63 -64.17
C MET A 1 19.68 -50.35 -64.10
N LYS A 2 18.69 -50.24 -63.19
CA LYS A 2 17.88 -49.02 -62.98
C LYS A 2 18.17 -48.54 -61.57
N THR A 3 18.84 -47.42 -61.46
CA THR A 3 19.13 -46.70 -60.21
C THR A 3 17.91 -45.88 -59.80
N VAL A 4 17.37 -46.18 -58.61
CA VAL A 4 16.27 -45.44 -58.00
C VAL A 4 16.88 -44.38 -57.06
N PHE A 5 16.61 -43.13 -57.34
CA PHE A 5 16.94 -41.98 -56.45
C PHE A 5 15.77 -41.80 -55.48
N SER A 6 16.08 -41.81 -54.20
CA SER A 6 15.13 -41.49 -53.10
C SER A 6 15.30 -40.04 -52.70
N PRO A 7 14.23 -39.24 -52.60
CA PRO A 7 14.35 -37.85 -52.13
C PRO A 7 14.40 -37.82 -50.57
N ALA A 8 15.41 -37.16 -50.03
CA ALA A 8 15.52 -36.89 -48.61
C ALA A 8 14.55 -35.76 -48.25
N ALA A 9 13.63 -36.05 -47.34
CA ALA A 9 12.71 -35.08 -46.78
C ALA A 9 13.43 -34.25 -45.67
N SER A 10 13.65 -32.97 -45.92
CA SER A 10 14.17 -32.01 -44.92
C SER A 10 13.03 -31.55 -44.02
N ALA A 11 13.03 -32.01 -42.77
CA ALA A 11 12.12 -31.49 -41.74
C ALA A 11 12.61 -30.16 -41.20
N ALA A 12 11.93 -29.07 -41.49
CA ALA A 12 12.17 -27.76 -40.93
C ALA A 12 11.58 -27.69 -39.52
N LEU A 13 12.44 -27.61 -38.49
CA LEU A 13 12.07 -27.34 -37.10
C LEU A 13 11.72 -25.87 -36.95
N ILE A 14 10.42 -25.55 -36.82
CA ILE A 14 9.93 -24.23 -36.48
C ILE A 14 10.06 -24.07 -34.97
N PHE A 15 11.06 -23.32 -34.51
CA PHE A 15 11.14 -22.85 -33.12
C PHE A 15 10.13 -21.73 -32.92
N GLY A 16 8.98 -22.06 -32.32
CA GLY A 16 8.02 -21.09 -31.86
C GLY A 16 8.58 -20.34 -30.64
N ALA A 17 8.93 -19.07 -30.80
CA ALA A 17 9.23 -18.18 -29.68
C ALA A 17 7.95 -17.94 -28.86
N ALA A 18 7.80 -18.63 -27.73
CA ALA A 18 6.76 -18.36 -26.77
C ALA A 18 7.10 -17.02 -26.09
N THR A 19 6.44 -15.94 -26.49
CA THR A 19 6.46 -14.66 -25.77
C THR A 19 5.73 -14.86 -24.46
N LEU A 20 6.47 -14.92 -23.36
CA LEU A 20 5.90 -14.83 -22.00
C LEU A 20 5.31 -13.41 -21.87
N ALA A 21 4.06 -13.25 -22.23
CA ALA A 21 3.29 -12.07 -21.89
C ALA A 21 3.18 -12.02 -20.37
N GLY A 22 4.03 -11.20 -19.73
CA GLY A 22 3.92 -10.91 -18.31
C GLY A 22 2.53 -10.36 -18.05
N TRP A 23 1.74 -11.07 -17.26
CA TRP A 23 0.42 -10.59 -16.86
C TRP A 23 0.63 -9.34 -16.00
N PRO A 24 -0.09 -8.24 -16.27
CA PRO A 24 -0.01 -7.06 -15.43
C PRO A 24 -0.41 -7.44 -14.01
N VAL A 25 0.47 -7.18 -13.05
CA VAL A 25 0.14 -7.32 -11.63
C VAL A 25 -0.89 -6.24 -11.32
N ARG A 26 -2.16 -6.60 -11.33
CA ARG A 26 -3.23 -5.72 -10.88
C ARG A 26 -3.24 -5.72 -9.35
N ALA A 27 -3.35 -4.53 -8.75
CA ALA A 27 -3.64 -4.42 -7.33
C ALA A 27 -4.94 -5.18 -7.04
N GLU A 28 -4.93 -6.03 -6.03
CA GLU A 28 -6.17 -6.65 -5.54
C GLU A 28 -7.05 -5.52 -4.97
N PRO A 29 -8.33 -5.44 -5.37
CA PRO A 29 -9.25 -4.51 -4.76
C PRO A 29 -9.34 -4.83 -3.27
N ASN A 30 -9.17 -3.82 -2.42
CA ASN A 30 -9.38 -3.91 -0.98
C ASN A 30 -10.49 -2.95 -0.56
N ARG A 31 -10.80 -2.91 0.74
CA ARG A 31 -11.93 -2.12 1.26
C ARG A 31 -11.54 -0.67 1.59
N VAL A 32 -10.28 -0.28 1.44
CA VAL A 32 -9.81 1.05 1.79
C VAL A 32 -10.40 2.10 0.86
N THR A 33 -11.01 3.11 1.45
CA THR A 33 -11.53 4.29 0.76
C THR A 33 -10.62 5.49 1.01
N PHE A 34 -10.64 6.46 0.10
CA PHE A 34 -10.01 7.75 0.38
C PHE A 34 -10.88 8.54 1.37
N PRO A 35 -10.31 9.13 2.45
CA PRO A 35 -11.11 9.87 3.43
C PRO A 35 -11.74 11.11 2.80
N GLU A 36 -13.06 11.23 2.91
CA GLU A 36 -13.82 12.40 2.42
C GLU A 36 -13.46 13.68 3.19
N ASN A 37 -13.10 13.52 4.47
CA ASN A 37 -12.77 14.59 5.41
C ASN A 37 -11.26 14.79 5.58
N LEU A 38 -10.46 14.63 4.51
CA LEU A 38 -9.00 14.78 4.56
C LEU A 38 -8.56 16.10 5.20
N ASP A 39 -9.28 17.18 4.93
CA ASP A 39 -9.03 18.54 5.45
C ASP A 39 -9.29 18.69 6.97
N GLN A 40 -10.02 17.74 7.56
CA GLN A 40 -10.27 17.70 9.02
C GLN A 40 -9.27 16.79 9.75
N LEU A 41 -8.46 16.02 9.02
CA LEU A 41 -7.44 15.20 9.63
C LEU A 41 -6.30 16.05 10.20
N VAL A 42 -5.81 15.64 11.35
CA VAL A 42 -4.70 16.31 12.05
C VAL A 42 -3.38 15.83 11.48
N HIS A 43 -2.56 16.73 11.00
CA HIS A 43 -1.16 16.48 10.66
C HIS A 43 -0.36 16.32 11.94
N TYR A 44 0.00 15.10 12.33
CA TYR A 44 0.68 14.84 13.60
C TYR A 44 2.19 14.69 13.49
N THR A 45 2.71 14.37 12.32
CA THR A 45 4.16 14.25 12.13
C THR A 45 4.58 14.37 10.67
N THR A 46 5.83 14.85 10.48
CA THR A 46 6.51 14.88 9.18
C THR A 46 7.75 13.98 9.21
N VAL A 47 8.02 13.31 8.12
CA VAL A 47 9.28 12.58 7.88
C VAL A 47 9.91 13.11 6.60
N ARG A 48 11.21 13.49 6.67
CA ARG A 48 11.97 14.00 5.53
C ARG A 48 13.13 13.07 5.18
N ARG A 49 13.27 12.78 3.90
CA ARG A 49 14.38 11.98 3.36
C ARG A 49 14.80 12.51 2.00
N GLY A 50 15.88 13.26 1.96
CA GLY A 50 16.31 13.93 0.73
C GLY A 50 15.23 14.88 0.19
N ASN A 51 14.81 14.67 -1.06
CA ASN A 51 13.75 15.46 -1.70
C ASN A 51 12.32 14.97 -1.38
N VAL A 52 12.18 13.93 -0.56
CA VAL A 52 10.88 13.38 -0.15
C VAL A 52 10.47 13.96 1.20
N THR A 53 9.25 14.50 1.28
CA THR A 53 8.60 14.95 2.51
C THR A 53 7.27 14.22 2.65
N GLU A 54 7.11 13.50 3.75
CA GLU A 54 5.92 12.72 4.05
C GLU A 54 5.18 13.35 5.24
N HIS A 55 3.95 13.79 5.02
CA HIS A 55 3.06 14.29 6.06
C HIS A 55 2.10 13.17 6.48
N MET A 56 2.10 12.84 7.78
CA MET A 56 1.19 11.83 8.32
C MET A 56 0.02 12.50 9.02
N LEU A 57 -1.18 12.12 8.58
CA LEU A 57 -2.44 12.67 9.08
C LEU A 57 -3.32 11.55 9.63
N THR A 58 -4.11 11.87 10.66
CA THR A 58 -5.17 10.99 11.18
C THR A 58 -6.23 11.80 11.93
N SER A 59 -7.29 11.15 12.38
CA SER A 59 -8.35 11.83 13.12
C SER A 59 -7.92 12.19 14.55
N PRO A 60 -8.53 13.23 15.15
CA PRO A 60 -8.32 13.58 16.57
C PRO A 60 -8.64 12.40 17.50
N GLU A 61 -9.68 11.62 17.17
CA GLU A 61 -10.14 10.47 17.97
C GLU A 61 -9.08 9.35 17.98
N ALA A 62 -8.41 9.12 16.86
CA ALA A 62 -7.32 8.15 16.78
C ALA A 62 -6.13 8.59 17.66
N ILE A 63 -5.79 9.87 17.63
CA ILE A 63 -4.73 10.43 18.48
C ILE A 63 -5.08 10.26 19.96
N ALA A 64 -6.32 10.59 20.32
CA ALA A 64 -6.82 10.46 21.70
C ALA A 64 -6.78 9.00 22.16
N ALA A 65 -7.26 8.06 21.35
CA ALA A 65 -7.25 6.64 21.67
C ALA A 65 -5.85 6.12 21.95
N VAL A 66 -4.87 6.46 21.10
CA VAL A 66 -3.47 6.04 21.30
C VAL A 66 -2.88 6.66 22.58
N LYS A 67 -3.15 7.93 22.86
CA LYS A 67 -2.72 8.58 24.10
C LYS A 67 -3.28 7.92 25.36
N ASP A 68 -4.52 7.46 25.28
CA ASP A 68 -5.21 6.77 26.36
C ASP A 68 -4.83 5.29 26.47
N GLY A 69 -3.94 4.77 25.61
CA GLY A 69 -3.61 3.36 25.55
C GLY A 69 -4.76 2.47 25.07
N LYS A 70 -5.73 3.04 24.37
CA LYS A 70 -6.89 2.35 23.83
C LYS A 70 -6.66 1.94 22.37
N PRO A 71 -7.31 0.90 21.86
CA PRO A 71 -7.29 0.57 20.44
C PRO A 71 -7.81 1.72 19.60
N VAL A 72 -7.18 1.94 18.44
CA VAL A 72 -7.66 2.90 17.45
C VAL A 72 -9.05 2.47 16.96
N PRO A 73 -10.04 3.38 16.86
CA PRO A 73 -11.40 3.06 16.42
C PRO A 73 -11.46 2.48 15.00
N ASN A 74 -12.43 1.59 14.74
CA ASN A 74 -12.76 1.17 13.38
C ASN A 74 -13.24 2.38 12.55
N GLY A 75 -12.98 2.36 11.25
CA GLY A 75 -13.24 3.50 10.35
C GLY A 75 -12.09 4.51 10.29
N THR A 76 -11.12 4.44 11.21
CA THR A 76 -9.97 5.36 11.21
C THR A 76 -9.14 5.24 9.95
N HIS A 77 -8.77 6.39 9.40
CA HIS A 77 -7.76 6.52 8.36
C HIS A 77 -6.46 7.08 8.92
N PHE A 78 -5.33 6.49 8.54
CA PHE A 78 -4.03 7.12 8.58
C PHE A 78 -3.61 7.41 7.14
N VAL A 79 -3.30 8.67 6.86
CA VAL A 79 -2.93 9.14 5.53
C VAL A 79 -1.49 9.60 5.55
N LEU A 80 -0.68 9.11 4.63
CA LEU A 80 0.64 9.63 4.33
C LEU A 80 0.55 10.38 3.00
N ALA A 81 0.72 11.71 3.04
CA ALA A 81 0.84 12.54 1.85
C ALA A 81 2.33 12.63 1.47
N ASP A 82 2.70 11.93 0.39
CA ASP A 82 4.08 11.86 -0.14
C ASP A 82 4.31 13.04 -1.10
N HIS A 83 5.17 13.97 -0.72
CA HIS A 83 5.61 15.08 -1.54
C HIS A 83 7.04 14.83 -2.04
N ARG A 84 7.29 15.13 -3.31
CA ARG A 84 8.60 15.07 -3.95
C ARG A 84 8.93 16.42 -4.56
N ASP A 85 10.09 16.95 -4.24
CA ASP A 85 10.50 18.31 -4.67
C ASP A 85 9.40 19.34 -4.38
N GLY A 86 8.75 19.23 -3.21
CA GLY A 86 7.69 20.13 -2.74
C GLY A 86 6.31 19.92 -3.41
N LYS A 87 6.17 18.97 -4.34
CA LYS A 87 4.89 18.69 -5.03
C LYS A 87 4.29 17.39 -4.51
N LEU A 88 2.98 17.40 -4.26
CA LEU A 88 2.25 16.19 -3.91
C LEU A 88 2.38 15.16 -5.05
N TYR A 89 2.92 14.00 -4.72
CA TYR A 89 3.13 12.91 -5.65
C TYR A 89 2.05 11.83 -5.55
N ARG A 90 1.64 11.47 -4.30
CA ARG A 90 0.64 10.43 -4.04
C ARG A 90 0.20 10.44 -2.58
N TYR A 91 -0.82 9.64 -2.30
CA TYR A 91 -1.21 9.31 -0.94
C TYR A 91 -1.08 7.81 -0.68
N PHE A 92 -0.59 7.44 0.48
CA PHE A 92 -0.78 6.12 1.05
C PHE A 92 -1.84 6.22 2.14
N VAL A 93 -2.83 5.36 2.09
CA VAL A 93 -3.90 5.32 3.08
C VAL A 93 -3.92 3.93 3.71
N MET A 94 -3.89 3.87 5.04
CA MET A 94 -4.28 2.69 5.78
C MET A 94 -5.56 2.98 6.54
N GLN A 95 -6.50 2.04 6.48
CA GLN A 95 -7.82 2.17 7.11
C GLN A 95 -8.10 0.94 7.96
N LYS A 96 -8.68 1.18 9.15
CA LYS A 96 -9.11 0.12 10.06
C LYS A 96 -10.57 -0.18 9.85
N GLY A 97 -10.90 -1.44 9.61
CA GLY A 97 -12.28 -1.90 9.48
C GLY A 97 -12.59 -3.06 10.41
N ASP A 98 -13.86 -3.27 10.70
CA ASP A 98 -14.27 -4.39 11.54
C ASP A 98 -14.22 -5.71 10.76
N GLY A 99 -13.54 -6.72 11.33
CA GLY A 99 -13.42 -8.05 10.73
C GLY A 99 -12.60 -8.11 9.43
N TRP A 100 -11.84 -7.05 9.09
CA TRP A 100 -11.06 -6.98 7.86
C TRP A 100 -9.84 -7.90 7.86
N ASP A 101 -9.41 -8.38 9.01
CA ASP A 101 -8.34 -9.36 9.14
C ASP A 101 -8.67 -10.69 8.45
N ALA A 102 -9.95 -11.03 8.33
CA ALA A 102 -10.42 -12.24 7.66
C ALA A 102 -10.23 -12.22 6.13
N ASP A 103 -9.99 -11.04 5.52
CA ASP A 103 -9.80 -10.93 4.07
C ASP A 103 -8.44 -11.48 3.61
N TYR A 104 -7.51 -11.72 4.55
CA TYR A 104 -6.15 -12.12 4.25
C TYR A 104 -5.72 -13.38 5.03
N ASP A 105 -4.85 -14.15 4.40
CA ASP A 105 -4.17 -15.27 5.07
C ASP A 105 -3.19 -14.76 6.16
N ASP A 106 -2.73 -15.67 7.02
CA ASP A 106 -1.87 -15.35 8.18
C ASP A 106 -0.54 -14.67 7.78
N ARG A 107 -0.08 -14.86 6.54
CA ARG A 107 1.17 -14.26 6.05
C ARG A 107 1.01 -12.78 5.70
N ARG A 108 -0.21 -12.39 5.32
CA ARG A 108 -0.53 -11.02 4.87
C ARG A 108 -1.33 -10.22 5.89
N ARG A 109 -1.84 -10.89 6.93
CA ARG A 109 -2.72 -10.26 7.92
C ARG A 109 -1.99 -9.17 8.71
N THR A 110 -2.61 -8.00 8.79
CA THR A 110 -2.18 -6.82 9.57
C THR A 110 -3.30 -6.39 10.53
N GLY A 111 -3.84 -7.37 11.29
CA GLY A 111 -5.05 -7.14 12.06
C GLY A 111 -6.18 -6.64 11.15
N ASN A 112 -6.97 -5.74 11.66
CA ASN A 112 -8.09 -5.15 10.90
C ASN A 112 -7.68 -3.99 9.97
N TRP A 113 -6.38 -3.83 9.69
CA TRP A 113 -5.88 -2.77 8.82
C TRP A 113 -5.72 -3.25 7.38
N GLN A 114 -6.15 -2.41 6.43
CA GLN A 114 -5.87 -2.57 5.02
C GLN A 114 -5.21 -1.31 4.48
N PHE A 115 -4.57 -1.41 3.30
CA PHE A 115 -3.71 -0.38 2.74
C PHE A 115 -4.10 -0.13 1.30
N GLN A 116 -4.05 1.14 0.85
CA GLN A 116 -4.26 1.49 -0.54
C GLN A 116 -3.41 2.69 -0.91
N TRP A 117 -3.06 2.76 -2.17
CA TRP A 117 -2.34 3.86 -2.76
C TRP A 117 -3.26 4.65 -3.70
N PHE A 118 -3.26 5.97 -3.53
CA PHE A 118 -4.07 6.88 -4.34
C PHE A 118 -3.18 7.91 -5.04
N TRP A 119 -3.58 8.29 -6.25
CA TRP A 119 -3.01 9.41 -6.96
C TRP A 119 -3.38 10.76 -6.30
N PRO A 120 -2.74 11.90 -6.70
CA PRO A 120 -3.10 13.22 -6.15
C PRO A 120 -4.57 13.61 -6.41
N ASP A 121 -5.18 13.11 -7.47
CA ASP A 121 -6.60 13.29 -7.79
C ASP A 121 -7.53 12.38 -6.99
N LYS A 122 -7.00 11.63 -6.00
CA LYS A 122 -7.69 10.69 -5.12
C LYS A 122 -8.20 9.43 -5.81
N THR A 123 -7.86 9.18 -7.06
CA THR A 123 -8.15 7.90 -7.73
C THR A 123 -7.21 6.80 -7.25
N ILE A 124 -7.71 5.56 -7.21
CA ILE A 124 -6.92 4.40 -6.78
C ILE A 124 -5.84 4.08 -7.82
N ASN A 125 -4.60 3.86 -7.36
CA ASN A 125 -3.58 3.28 -8.22
C ASN A 125 -3.73 1.76 -8.27
N LEU A 126 -4.33 1.26 -9.34
CA LEU A 126 -4.54 -0.17 -9.57
C LEU A 126 -3.28 -0.93 -10.02
N ASN A 127 -2.17 -0.24 -10.25
CA ASN A 127 -0.90 -0.84 -10.66
C ASN A 127 -0.01 -1.22 -9.45
N GLU A 128 -0.40 -0.83 -8.23
CA GLU A 128 0.37 -1.12 -7.02
C GLU A 128 -0.16 -2.36 -6.30
N ASN A 129 0.76 -3.25 -5.96
CA ASN A 129 0.43 -4.42 -5.14
C ASN A 129 0.54 -4.07 -3.65
N THR A 130 -0.60 -3.98 -2.97
CA THR A 130 -0.68 -3.62 -1.55
C THR A 130 -0.09 -4.67 -0.60
N ASN A 131 0.21 -5.89 -1.06
CA ASN A 131 0.91 -6.91 -0.27
C ASN A 131 2.26 -6.41 0.27
N ARG A 132 2.91 -5.48 -0.44
CA ARG A 132 4.16 -4.85 0.03
C ARG A 132 3.92 -4.01 1.29
N CYS A 133 2.80 -3.30 1.37
CA CYS A 133 2.44 -2.51 2.55
C CYS A 133 2.27 -3.43 3.76
N GLN A 134 1.46 -4.48 3.61
CA GLN A 134 1.20 -5.47 4.66
C GLN A 134 2.49 -6.15 5.12
N SER A 135 3.34 -6.60 4.19
CA SER A 135 4.60 -7.27 4.50
C SER A 135 5.49 -6.44 5.44
N CYS A 136 5.62 -5.13 5.17
CA CYS A 136 6.41 -4.23 6.01
C CYS A 136 5.68 -3.90 7.32
N HIS A 137 4.40 -3.52 7.27
CA HIS A 137 3.64 -3.07 8.43
C HIS A 137 3.41 -4.17 9.48
N ARG A 138 3.43 -5.44 9.12
CA ARG A 138 3.36 -6.57 10.08
C ARG A 138 4.39 -6.49 11.20
N SER A 139 5.58 -5.98 10.92
CA SER A 139 6.62 -5.79 11.94
C SER A 139 6.23 -4.79 13.03
N GLN A 140 5.18 -3.99 12.80
CA GLN A 140 4.69 -2.94 13.69
C GLN A 140 3.39 -3.33 14.42
N ALA A 141 3.11 -4.61 14.61
CA ALA A 141 1.88 -5.09 15.24
C ALA A 141 1.67 -4.49 16.65
N GLY A 142 2.73 -4.32 17.44
CA GLY A 142 2.68 -3.73 18.78
C GLY A 142 2.38 -2.23 18.83
N SER A 143 2.33 -1.55 17.67
CA SER A 143 2.05 -0.11 17.53
C SER A 143 0.94 0.17 16.52
N GLU A 144 -0.12 -0.62 16.53
CA GLU A 144 -1.25 -0.52 15.58
C GLU A 144 -0.78 -0.58 14.11
N TYR A 145 0.29 -1.36 13.84
CA TYR A 145 0.90 -1.47 12.52
C TYR A 145 1.44 -0.15 11.94
N LEU A 146 1.71 0.85 12.79
CA LEU A 146 2.18 2.20 12.42
C LEU A 146 3.67 2.36 12.67
N TYR A 147 4.46 2.71 11.65
CA TYR A 147 5.88 3.07 11.81
C TYR A 147 6.08 4.37 12.62
N THR A 148 5.11 5.27 12.57
CA THR A 148 5.12 6.56 13.29
C THR A 148 4.22 6.56 14.52
N GLY A 149 3.66 5.40 14.90
CA GLY A 149 2.75 5.25 16.04
C GLY A 149 3.33 5.77 17.35
N TYR A 150 4.64 5.59 17.58
CA TYR A 150 5.34 6.08 18.77
C TYR A 150 5.37 7.61 18.91
N ARG A 151 5.04 8.35 17.84
CA ARG A 151 4.94 9.83 17.86
C ARG A 151 3.59 10.32 18.35
N LEU A 152 2.52 9.54 18.16
CA LEU A 152 1.15 9.95 18.54
C LEU A 152 1.00 10.33 20.02
N PRO A 153 1.55 9.59 21.01
CA PRO A 153 1.46 9.97 22.41
C PRO A 153 2.16 11.31 22.73
N ARG A 154 3.15 11.69 21.90
CA ARG A 154 3.95 12.91 22.08
C ARG A 154 3.38 14.12 21.35
N PHE A 155 2.38 13.91 20.49
CA PHE A 155 1.77 15.01 19.73
C PHE A 155 1.05 15.98 20.66
N SER A 156 1.38 17.27 20.60
CA SER A 156 0.85 18.34 21.45
C SER A 156 0.17 19.49 20.69
N GLY A 157 -0.27 19.21 19.45
CA GLY A 157 -0.92 20.19 18.58
C GLY A 157 -0.03 20.73 17.46
N THR A 158 1.28 20.48 17.51
CA THR A 158 2.21 20.82 16.42
C THR A 158 2.83 19.53 15.86
N PRO A 159 2.94 19.39 14.53
CA PRO A 159 3.56 18.22 13.92
C PRO A 159 4.98 17.97 14.43
N ILE A 160 5.29 16.71 14.72
CA ILE A 160 6.62 16.27 15.15
C ILE A 160 7.47 16.01 13.89
N GLU A 161 8.64 16.66 13.82
CA GLU A 161 9.62 16.48 12.73
C GLU A 161 10.52 15.25 12.94
#